data_879377b136468bf955ce6ed53652ba63
#
_entry.id   879377b136468bf955ce6ed53652ba63
#
_cell.length_a   1.000
_cell.length_b   1.000
_cell.length_c   1.000
_cell.angle_alpha   90.00
_cell.angle_beta   90.00
_cell.angle_gamma   90.00
#
_symmetry.space_group_name_H-M   'P 1'
#
loop_
_entity.id
_entity.type
_entity.pdbx_description
1 polymer ?
#
loop_
_entity_poly.entity_id
_entity_poly.type
_entity_poly.pdbx_seq_one_letter_code
_entity_poly.pdbx_strand_id
1 'polypeptide(L)'
;MKRLQIAVMACLCLTLISLSAQAQTQTPLKRVYDESIKPLMQIEQALDRAKKEGKHVVCQVGGNWCPWCLKFADFVSNDSTIANLIDNSFVYIHVNYQPHQKSDAEKTLNAQKMMERLGNPSRFGYPVFVVLNAQGDVIHTQDSSFLEEGKGYNKEKVLRFFKCWTPEAVKL
;
A
#
# COMPACT_ATOMS: atom_id res chain seq x y z
N MET A 1 8.64 -65.14 -13.98
CA MET A 1 7.46 -64.22 -13.95
C MET A 1 7.32 -63.50 -12.61
N LYS A 2 7.38 -64.18 -11.46
CA LYS A 2 7.20 -63.54 -10.13
C LYS A 2 8.25 -62.45 -9.77
N ARG A 3 9.52 -62.60 -10.21
CA ARG A 3 10.58 -61.60 -9.93
C ARG A 3 10.44 -60.32 -10.73
N LEU A 4 9.84 -60.36 -11.92
CA LEU A 4 9.59 -59.18 -12.75
C LEU A 4 8.42 -58.31 -12.19
N GLN A 5 7.40 -58.97 -11.60
CA GLN A 5 6.30 -58.24 -10.98
C GLN A 5 6.68 -57.49 -9.70
N ILE A 6 7.65 -58.01 -8.92
CA ILE A 6 8.15 -57.35 -7.70
C ILE A 6 8.95 -56.09 -8.07
N ALA A 7 9.76 -56.14 -9.15
CA ALA A 7 10.53 -54.97 -9.60
C ALA A 7 9.64 -53.83 -10.13
N VAL A 8 8.53 -54.14 -10.81
CA VAL A 8 7.59 -53.13 -11.32
C VAL A 8 6.82 -52.49 -10.18
N MET A 9 6.44 -53.24 -9.13
CA MET A 9 5.75 -52.67 -7.96
C MET A 9 6.67 -51.79 -7.11
N ALA A 10 7.95 -52.12 -6.99
CA ALA A 10 8.91 -51.30 -6.26
C ALA A 10 9.22 -49.94 -6.98
N CYS A 11 9.22 -49.90 -8.31
CA CYS A 11 9.37 -48.67 -9.08
C CYS A 11 8.12 -47.75 -8.97
N LEU A 12 6.91 -48.32 -8.87
CA LEU A 12 5.68 -47.52 -8.75
C LEU A 12 5.56 -46.85 -7.38
N CYS A 13 6.11 -47.43 -6.32
CA CYS A 13 6.10 -46.81 -4.98
C CYS A 13 7.09 -45.66 -4.81
N LEU A 14 8.15 -45.60 -5.60
CA LEU A 14 9.18 -44.55 -5.53
C LEU A 14 8.77 -43.26 -6.24
N THR A 15 7.76 -43.27 -7.10
CA THR A 15 7.29 -42.07 -7.82
C THR A 15 6.21 -41.27 -7.08
N LEU A 16 5.69 -41.78 -5.95
CA LEU A 16 4.63 -41.13 -5.17
C LEU A 16 5.14 -40.20 -4.05
N ILE A 17 6.44 -40.09 -3.84
CA ILE A 17 7.03 -39.37 -2.70
C ILE A 17 7.43 -37.92 -3.06
N SER A 18 7.32 -37.48 -4.31
CA SER A 18 7.88 -36.19 -4.74
C SER A 18 6.86 -35.06 -5.02
N LEU A 19 5.60 -35.17 -4.58
CA LEU A 19 4.66 -34.06 -4.58
C LEU A 19 4.42 -33.55 -3.15
N SER A 20 5.48 -33.24 -2.45
CA SER A 20 5.39 -32.30 -1.32
C SER A 20 5.19 -30.92 -1.94
N ALA A 21 3.93 -30.53 -2.15
CA ALA A 21 3.60 -29.16 -2.43
C ALA A 21 4.15 -28.31 -1.27
N GLN A 22 5.26 -27.62 -1.51
CA GLN A 22 5.73 -26.58 -0.61
C GLN A 22 4.64 -25.52 -0.62
N ALA A 23 3.71 -25.61 0.32
CA ALA A 23 2.85 -24.50 0.67
C ALA A 23 3.80 -23.39 1.16
N GLN A 24 4.11 -22.44 0.29
CA GLN A 24 4.80 -21.24 0.69
C GLN A 24 3.89 -20.54 1.72
N THR A 25 4.21 -20.70 2.99
CA THR A 25 3.61 -19.93 4.07
C THR A 25 4.00 -18.47 3.85
N GLN A 26 3.16 -17.72 3.13
CA GLN A 26 3.34 -16.28 2.99
C GLN A 26 3.23 -15.67 4.39
N THR A 27 4.30 -15.07 4.84
CA THR A 27 4.27 -14.28 6.09
C THR A 27 3.14 -13.25 5.98
N PRO A 28 2.26 -13.16 6.99
CA PRO A 28 1.19 -12.17 6.97
C PRO A 28 1.74 -10.77 6.82
N LEU A 29 1.17 -9.98 5.91
CA LEU A 29 1.56 -8.59 5.71
C LEU A 29 1.31 -7.77 6.99
N LYS A 30 2.24 -6.88 7.32
CA LYS A 30 2.16 -6.04 8.51
C LYS A 30 0.96 -5.08 8.40
N ARG A 31 0.17 -4.99 9.47
CA ARG A 31 -0.86 -3.95 9.62
C ARG A 31 -0.18 -2.60 9.84
N VAL A 32 -0.45 -1.62 8.99
CA VAL A 32 0.23 -0.30 8.99
C VAL A 32 -0.72 0.86 9.23
N TYR A 33 -2.03 0.64 9.12
CA TYR A 33 -3.02 1.67 9.38
C TYR A 33 -3.39 1.69 10.85
N ASP A 34 -3.22 2.85 11.51
CA ASP A 34 -3.70 3.07 12.87
C ASP A 34 -5.19 3.43 12.85
N GLU A 35 -6.01 2.52 13.36
CA GLU A 35 -7.47 2.65 13.38
C GLU A 35 -7.96 3.54 14.55
N SER A 36 -7.08 3.93 15.47
CA SER A 36 -7.38 4.78 16.62
C SER A 36 -7.25 6.27 16.31
N ILE A 37 -6.48 6.64 15.30
CA ILE A 37 -6.22 8.04 14.94
C ILE A 37 -7.37 8.57 14.08
N LYS A 38 -7.85 9.79 14.40
CA LYS A 38 -8.81 10.50 13.54
C LYS A 38 -8.10 10.94 12.24
N PRO A 39 -8.58 10.52 11.04
CA PRO A 39 -7.86 10.75 9.79
C PRO A 39 -7.55 12.23 9.50
N LEU A 40 -8.49 13.14 9.75
CA LEU A 40 -8.26 14.58 9.55
C LEU A 40 -7.14 15.12 10.44
N MET A 41 -7.11 14.73 11.71
CA MET A 41 -6.05 15.12 12.63
C MET A 41 -4.68 14.59 12.17
N GLN A 42 -4.62 13.36 11.67
CA GLN A 42 -3.41 12.77 11.12
C GLN A 42 -2.89 13.57 9.91
N ILE A 43 -3.79 14.00 9.02
CA ILE A 43 -3.44 14.83 7.86
C ILE A 43 -2.90 16.19 8.30
N GLU A 44 -3.54 16.87 9.25
CA GLU A 44 -3.07 18.17 9.75
C GLU A 44 -1.70 18.07 10.43
N GLN A 45 -1.48 17.05 11.25
CA GLN A 45 -0.16 16.79 11.85
C GLN A 45 0.91 16.53 10.79
N ALA A 46 0.58 15.79 9.73
CA ALA A 46 1.48 15.54 8.61
C ALA A 46 1.81 16.83 7.84
N LEU A 47 0.83 17.72 7.65
CA LEU A 47 1.03 19.03 7.01
C LEU A 47 1.92 19.95 7.84
N ASP A 48 1.72 20.00 9.16
CA ASP A 48 2.58 20.77 10.07
C ASP A 48 4.03 20.30 10.03
N ARG A 49 4.23 18.99 9.94
CA ARG A 49 5.54 18.40 9.77
C ARG A 49 6.12 18.72 8.39
N ALA A 50 5.33 18.57 7.33
CA ALA A 50 5.76 18.87 5.96
C ALA A 50 6.20 20.32 5.77
N LYS A 51 5.48 21.29 6.36
CA LYS A 51 5.87 22.72 6.39
C LYS A 51 7.24 22.93 7.02
N LYS A 52 7.51 22.28 8.17
CA LYS A 52 8.79 22.42 8.90
C LYS A 52 9.95 21.78 8.15
N GLU A 53 9.70 20.67 7.46
CA GLU A 53 10.72 19.88 6.78
C GLU A 53 10.89 20.25 5.29
N GLY A 54 10.06 21.16 4.75
CA GLY A 54 10.08 21.52 3.33
C GLY A 54 9.67 20.37 2.41
N LYS A 55 8.76 19.50 2.88
CA LYS A 55 8.29 18.29 2.18
C LYS A 55 6.86 18.43 1.69
N HIS A 56 6.44 17.52 0.83
CA HIS A 56 5.04 17.28 0.55
C HIS A 56 4.46 16.17 1.45
N VAL A 57 3.13 16.02 1.49
CA VAL A 57 2.46 14.92 2.18
C VAL A 57 1.97 13.92 1.15
N VAL A 58 2.19 12.63 1.39
CA VAL A 58 1.54 11.55 0.64
C VAL A 58 0.61 10.79 1.57
N CYS A 59 -0.68 10.85 1.28
CA CYS A 59 -1.71 10.08 1.96
C CYS A 59 -1.95 8.78 1.17
N GLN A 60 -1.50 7.64 1.69
CA GLN A 60 -1.96 6.34 1.22
C GLN A 60 -3.31 6.06 1.88
N VAL A 61 -4.41 6.28 1.15
CA VAL A 61 -5.76 6.04 1.66
C VAL A 61 -6.15 4.59 1.46
N GLY A 62 -6.62 3.95 2.52
CA GLY A 62 -7.01 2.53 2.51
C GLY A 62 -7.24 2.02 3.91
N GLY A 63 -6.86 0.77 4.19
CA GLY A 63 -7.02 0.18 5.53
C GLY A 63 -6.38 -1.19 5.63
N ASN A 64 -6.32 -1.71 6.86
CA ASN A 64 -5.79 -3.05 7.13
C ASN A 64 -6.65 -4.19 6.55
N TRP A 65 -7.85 -3.90 6.07
CA TRP A 65 -8.74 -4.81 5.36
C TRP A 65 -8.38 -4.98 3.88
N CYS A 66 -7.51 -4.11 3.34
CA CYS A 66 -7.16 -4.02 1.93
C CYS A 66 -5.82 -4.72 1.65
N PRO A 67 -5.79 -5.91 1.05
CA PRO A 67 -4.53 -6.64 0.80
C PRO A 67 -3.55 -5.86 -0.09
N TRP A 68 -4.04 -5.14 -1.10
CA TRP A 68 -3.21 -4.32 -1.98
C TRP A 68 -2.59 -3.13 -1.25
N CYS A 69 -3.30 -2.56 -0.27
CA CYS A 69 -2.77 -1.49 0.58
C CYS A 69 -1.58 -1.96 1.41
N LEU A 70 -1.70 -3.16 2.00
CA LEU A 70 -0.63 -3.75 2.80
C LEU A 70 0.55 -4.20 1.92
N LYS A 71 0.27 -4.74 0.73
CA LYS A 71 1.33 -5.07 -0.25
C LYS A 71 2.12 -3.85 -0.69
N PHE A 72 1.45 -2.71 -0.91
CA PHE A 72 2.17 -1.48 -1.28
C PHE A 72 3.06 -0.99 -0.15
N ALA A 73 2.55 -0.96 1.07
CA ALA A 73 3.32 -0.56 2.24
C ALA A 73 4.55 -1.45 2.45
N ASP A 74 4.39 -2.77 2.31
CA ASP A 74 5.49 -3.73 2.36
C ASP A 74 6.49 -3.50 1.22
N PHE A 75 6.01 -3.32 0.00
CA PHE A 75 6.85 -3.09 -1.18
C PHE A 75 7.73 -1.85 -1.04
N VAL A 76 7.17 -0.71 -0.62
CA VAL A 76 7.95 0.54 -0.50
C VAL A 76 8.89 0.52 0.70
N SER A 77 8.55 -0.18 1.78
CA SER A 77 9.40 -0.29 2.97
C SER A 77 10.59 -1.24 2.78
N ASN A 78 10.47 -2.22 1.90
CA ASN A 78 11.53 -3.20 1.62
C ASN A 78 12.48 -2.77 0.48
N ASP A 79 12.16 -1.73 -0.28
CA ASP A 79 13.06 -1.17 -1.30
C ASP A 79 13.73 0.10 -0.79
N SER A 80 15.03 0.02 -0.50
CA SER A 80 15.79 1.14 0.07
C SER A 80 15.82 2.38 -0.82
N THR A 81 15.76 2.21 -2.15
CA THR A 81 15.76 3.35 -3.09
C THR A 81 14.44 4.12 -2.98
N ILE A 82 13.32 3.40 -2.91
CA ILE A 82 11.99 4.00 -2.76
C ILE A 82 11.85 4.61 -1.35
N ALA A 83 12.23 3.86 -0.31
CA ALA A 83 12.14 4.32 1.07
C ALA A 83 12.93 5.62 1.28
N ASN A 84 14.18 5.69 0.79
CA ASN A 84 15.00 6.90 0.88
C ASN A 84 14.39 8.08 0.12
N LEU A 85 13.81 7.86 -1.07
CA LEU A 85 13.13 8.91 -1.82
C LEU A 85 11.91 9.46 -1.06
N ILE A 86 11.12 8.55 -0.48
CA ILE A 86 9.96 8.92 0.35
C ILE A 86 10.43 9.71 1.57
N ASP A 87 11.40 9.21 2.33
CA ASP A 87 11.87 9.84 3.56
C ASP A 87 12.49 11.23 3.31
N ASN A 88 13.17 11.42 2.18
CA ASN A 88 13.77 12.71 1.86
C ASN A 88 12.78 13.76 1.38
N SER A 89 11.69 13.36 0.70
CA SER A 89 10.82 14.29 -0.03
C SER A 89 9.42 14.40 0.52
N PHE A 90 8.98 13.44 1.35
CA PHE A 90 7.59 13.37 1.78
C PHE A 90 7.43 13.10 3.26
N VAL A 91 6.33 13.59 3.82
CA VAL A 91 5.71 13.04 5.02
C VAL A 91 4.68 12.02 4.53
N TYR A 92 5.04 10.75 4.60
CA TYR A 92 4.19 9.66 4.12
C TYR A 92 3.34 9.12 5.27
N ILE A 93 2.02 9.05 5.07
CA ILE A 93 1.07 8.59 6.07
C ILE A 93 0.08 7.56 5.52
N HIS A 94 -0.29 6.60 6.35
CA HIS A 94 -1.34 5.64 6.06
C HIS A 94 -2.66 6.14 6.64
N VAL A 95 -3.54 6.64 5.77
CA VAL A 95 -4.82 7.23 6.17
C VAL A 95 -5.89 6.14 6.18
N ASN A 96 -6.34 5.77 7.39
CA ASN A 96 -7.33 4.70 7.56
C ASN A 96 -8.71 5.12 7.07
N TYR A 97 -9.28 4.32 6.18
CA TYR A 97 -10.66 4.42 5.72
C TYR A 97 -11.36 3.06 5.81
N GLN A 98 -12.53 3.03 6.41
CA GLN A 98 -13.32 1.81 6.58
C GLN A 98 -14.71 1.98 5.94
N PRO A 99 -14.89 1.61 4.67
CA PRO A 99 -16.12 1.87 3.90
C PRO A 99 -17.37 1.16 4.44
N HIS A 100 -17.19 0.12 5.24
CA HIS A 100 -18.29 -0.73 5.73
C HIS A 100 -18.71 -0.45 7.18
N GLN A 101 -18.08 0.51 7.86
CA GLN A 101 -18.37 0.80 9.27
C GLN A 101 -19.52 1.79 9.41
N LYS A 102 -20.74 1.36 9.09
CA LYS A 102 -21.95 2.20 9.14
C LYS A 102 -22.55 2.36 10.54
N SER A 103 -22.04 1.67 11.56
CA SER A 103 -22.62 1.62 12.90
C SER A 103 -22.29 2.83 13.79
N ASP A 104 -21.30 3.65 13.40
CA ASP A 104 -20.83 4.80 14.19
C ASP A 104 -20.97 6.07 13.33
N ALA A 105 -21.96 6.92 13.71
CA ALA A 105 -22.26 8.14 12.97
C ALA A 105 -21.09 9.14 12.98
N GLU A 106 -20.35 9.24 14.08
CA GLU A 106 -19.18 10.13 14.18
C GLU A 106 -18.06 9.66 13.25
N LYS A 107 -17.75 8.38 13.24
CA LYS A 107 -16.73 7.80 12.34
C LYS A 107 -17.13 7.96 10.88
N THR A 108 -18.40 7.75 10.56
CA THR A 108 -18.91 7.94 9.20
C THR A 108 -18.75 9.39 8.75
N LEU A 109 -19.09 10.35 9.58
CA LEU A 109 -18.96 11.78 9.28
C LEU A 109 -17.47 12.17 9.13
N ASN A 110 -16.59 11.67 10.01
CA ASN A 110 -15.16 11.94 9.93
C ASN A 110 -14.54 11.34 8.65
N ALA A 111 -14.97 10.15 8.25
CA ALA A 111 -14.55 9.52 7.00
C ALA A 111 -15.01 10.32 5.78
N GLN A 112 -16.25 10.81 5.78
CA GLN A 112 -16.78 11.65 4.71
C GLN A 112 -15.99 12.96 4.59
N LYS A 113 -15.80 13.69 5.69
CA LYS A 113 -15.00 14.93 5.71
C LYS A 113 -13.58 14.73 5.24
N MET A 114 -12.96 13.62 5.61
CA MET A 114 -11.63 13.26 5.14
C MET A 114 -11.61 13.01 3.62
N MET A 115 -12.60 12.29 3.09
CA MET A 115 -12.71 12.07 1.65
C MET A 115 -12.94 13.38 0.90
N GLU A 116 -13.79 14.26 1.38
CA GLU A 116 -14.01 15.60 0.82
C GLU A 116 -12.72 16.42 0.84
N ARG A 117 -12.00 16.43 1.97
CA ARG A 117 -10.70 17.09 2.13
C ARG A 117 -9.65 16.64 1.13
N LEU A 118 -9.67 15.36 0.75
CA LEU A 118 -8.75 14.75 -0.20
C LEU A 118 -9.27 14.73 -1.66
N GLY A 119 -10.37 15.41 -1.98
CA GLY A 119 -10.93 15.49 -3.32
C GLY A 119 -11.66 14.22 -3.79
N ASN A 120 -12.27 13.49 -2.85
CA ASN A 120 -13.06 12.28 -3.08
C ASN A 120 -12.30 11.20 -3.91
N PRO A 121 -11.14 10.73 -3.42
CA PRO A 121 -10.30 9.80 -4.17
C PRO A 121 -10.87 8.38 -4.27
N SER A 122 -11.92 8.03 -3.51
CA SER A 122 -12.49 6.68 -3.44
C SER A 122 -12.93 6.09 -4.78
N ARG A 123 -13.18 6.93 -5.79
CA ARG A 123 -13.55 6.50 -7.15
C ARG A 123 -12.46 5.68 -7.86
N PHE A 124 -11.21 5.73 -7.38
CA PHE A 124 -10.08 4.99 -7.94
C PHE A 124 -9.83 3.64 -7.27
N GLY A 125 -10.63 3.26 -6.25
CA GLY A 125 -10.37 2.05 -5.46
C GLY A 125 -9.28 2.26 -4.41
N TYR A 126 -8.67 1.17 -3.91
CA TYR A 126 -7.70 1.21 -2.81
C TYR A 126 -6.53 0.24 -3.04
N PRO A 127 -5.28 0.65 -2.68
CA PRO A 127 -4.97 1.98 -2.16
C PRO A 127 -5.14 3.05 -3.22
N VAL A 128 -5.42 4.27 -2.79
CA VAL A 128 -5.29 5.47 -3.61
C VAL A 128 -4.34 6.43 -2.91
N PHE A 129 -3.51 7.12 -3.68
CA PHE A 129 -2.53 8.04 -3.13
C PHE A 129 -2.95 9.47 -3.45
N VAL A 130 -2.96 10.32 -2.42
CA VAL A 130 -3.22 11.76 -2.58
C VAL A 130 -1.97 12.49 -2.14
N VAL A 131 -1.44 13.32 -3.03
CA VAL A 131 -0.28 14.17 -2.76
C VAL A 131 -0.78 15.57 -2.41
N LEU A 132 -0.35 16.07 -1.25
CA LEU A 132 -0.62 17.44 -0.80
C LEU A 132 0.68 18.23 -0.80
N ASN A 133 0.63 19.49 -1.25
CA ASN A 133 1.73 20.42 -1.01
C ASN A 133 1.78 20.83 0.47
N ALA A 134 2.81 21.60 0.86
CA ALA A 134 2.96 22.07 2.24
C ALA A 134 1.84 23.02 2.69
N GLN A 135 1.09 23.63 1.78
CA GLN A 135 -0.08 24.48 2.07
C GLN A 135 -1.35 23.65 2.31
N GLY A 136 -1.29 22.36 1.96
CA GLY A 136 -2.40 21.42 2.11
C GLY A 136 -3.26 21.30 0.86
N ASP A 137 -2.89 21.89 -0.26
CA ASP A 137 -3.62 21.72 -1.51
C ASP A 137 -3.36 20.34 -2.10
N VAL A 138 -4.41 19.72 -2.63
CA VAL A 138 -4.28 18.46 -3.39
C VAL A 138 -3.66 18.78 -4.74
N ILE A 139 -2.41 18.33 -4.93
CA ILE A 139 -1.67 18.55 -6.20
C ILE A 139 -1.69 17.34 -7.11
N HIS A 140 -2.01 16.14 -6.59
CA HIS A 140 -2.15 14.94 -7.39
C HIS A 140 -2.97 13.86 -6.68
N THR A 141 -3.67 13.05 -7.47
CA THR A 141 -4.30 11.80 -7.02
C THR A 141 -3.85 10.67 -7.93
N GLN A 142 -3.19 9.66 -7.36
CA GLN A 142 -2.67 8.50 -8.08
C GLN A 142 -3.54 7.27 -7.82
N ASP A 143 -4.13 6.74 -8.86
CA ASP A 143 -4.72 5.40 -8.88
C ASP A 143 -3.62 4.34 -8.78
N SER A 144 -3.72 3.43 -7.80
CA SER A 144 -2.71 2.38 -7.59
C SER A 144 -2.58 1.41 -8.76
N SER A 145 -3.64 1.19 -9.53
CA SER A 145 -3.64 0.26 -10.67
C SER A 145 -2.59 0.61 -11.72
N PHE A 146 -2.27 1.89 -11.90
CA PHE A 146 -1.19 2.34 -12.79
C PHE A 146 0.21 2.02 -12.28
N LEU A 147 0.36 1.67 -11.01
CA LEU A 147 1.63 1.31 -10.38
C LEU A 147 1.84 -0.21 -10.32
N GLU A 148 0.80 -0.97 -10.64
CA GLU A 148 0.78 -2.42 -10.53
C GLU A 148 1.49 -3.12 -11.70
N GLU A 149 2.01 -4.32 -11.42
CA GLU A 149 2.52 -5.27 -12.38
C GLU A 149 2.35 -6.70 -11.85
N GLY A 150 1.69 -7.54 -12.61
CA GLY A 150 1.41 -8.93 -12.23
C GLY A 150 0.61 -9.00 -10.90
N LYS A 151 1.18 -9.64 -9.88
CA LYS A 151 0.55 -9.78 -8.55
C LYS A 151 1.10 -8.79 -7.51
N GLY A 152 1.76 -7.72 -7.95
CA GLY A 152 2.41 -6.74 -7.07
C GLY A 152 2.55 -5.38 -7.73
N TYR A 153 3.61 -4.65 -7.38
CA TYR A 153 3.89 -3.31 -7.86
C TYR A 153 5.18 -3.27 -8.68
N ASN A 154 5.23 -2.39 -9.69
CA ASN A 154 6.41 -2.18 -10.52
C ASN A 154 7.27 -1.07 -9.92
N LYS A 155 8.56 -1.37 -9.69
CA LYS A 155 9.52 -0.46 -9.07
C LYS A 155 9.67 0.85 -9.85
N GLU A 156 9.82 0.78 -11.15
CA GLU A 156 10.05 1.96 -11.98
C GLU A 156 8.82 2.89 -12.02
N LYS A 157 7.62 2.30 -12.09
CA LYS A 157 6.36 3.07 -12.03
C LYS A 157 6.22 3.78 -10.69
N VAL A 158 6.50 3.09 -9.58
CA VAL A 158 6.43 3.65 -8.22
C VAL A 158 7.49 4.73 -8.02
N LEU A 159 8.74 4.50 -8.45
CA LEU A 159 9.78 5.52 -8.40
C LEU A 159 9.42 6.75 -9.24
N ARG A 160 8.87 6.55 -10.44
CA ARG A 160 8.42 7.65 -11.30
C ARG A 160 7.32 8.46 -10.63
N PHE A 161 6.33 7.80 -10.04
CA PHE A 161 5.28 8.48 -9.28
C PHE A 161 5.87 9.40 -8.22
N PHE A 162 6.69 8.89 -7.29
CA PHE A 162 7.27 9.72 -6.24
C PHE A 162 8.19 10.82 -6.81
N LYS A 163 9.06 10.53 -7.77
CA LYS A 163 9.98 11.52 -8.35
C LYS A 163 9.26 12.70 -8.98
N CYS A 164 8.12 12.49 -9.63
CA CYS A 164 7.36 13.55 -10.27
C CYS A 164 6.70 14.52 -9.28
N TRP A 165 6.50 14.11 -8.02
CA TRP A 165 5.76 14.90 -7.03
C TRP A 165 6.58 15.33 -5.83
N THR A 166 7.91 15.24 -5.91
CA THR A 166 8.79 15.86 -4.90
C THR A 166 8.62 17.38 -4.90
N PRO A 167 8.85 18.08 -3.75
CA PRO A 167 8.82 19.54 -3.71
C PRO A 167 9.71 20.18 -4.78
N GLU A 168 10.86 19.57 -5.08
CA GLU A 168 11.78 20.07 -6.10
C GLU A 168 11.22 19.93 -7.52
N ALA A 169 10.58 18.80 -7.82
CA ALA A 169 10.05 18.53 -9.16
C ALA A 169 8.87 19.43 -9.55
N VAL A 170 8.09 19.95 -8.57
CA VAL A 170 6.92 20.81 -8.84
C VAL A 170 7.21 22.30 -8.66
N LYS A 171 8.44 22.69 -8.33
CA LYS A 171 8.87 24.10 -8.40
C LYS A 171 9.00 24.49 -9.86
N LEU A 172 8.25 25.49 -10.28
CA LEU A 172 8.37 26.15 -11.59
C LEU A 172 9.35 27.30 -11.49
#